data_d1735dcc0427582d4f1eaec8ef605b1e
#
_entry.id   d1735dcc0427582d4f1eaec8ef605b1e
#
_cell.length_a   1.000
_cell.length_b   1.000
_cell.length_c   1.000
_cell.angle_alpha   90.00
_cell.angle_beta   90.00
_cell.angle_gamma   90.00
#
_symmetry.space_group_name_H-M   'P 1'
#
loop_
_entity.id
_entity.type
_entity.pdbx_description
1 polymer ?
#
loop_
_entity_poly.entity_id
_entity_poly.type
_entity_poly.pdbx_seq_one_letter_code
_entity_poly.pdbx_strand_id
1 'polypeptide(L)'
;EFRRVLFRSDILKERNILVLPDVIANAGGVTVSYFEWVQDFSSFFWSEDEINARLVRIMQEAFAGIWQVAQEHKVSLRTATFIVACQRILHAREMRGLYP
;
A
#
# COMPACT_ATOMS: atom_id res chain seq x y z
N GLU A 1 -12.61 -16.57 -12.39
CA GLU A 1 -11.33 -15.86 -12.15
C GLU A 1 -10.98 -15.70 -10.69
N PHE A 2 -11.94 -15.32 -9.87
CA PHE A 2 -11.71 -15.17 -8.43
C PHE A 2 -11.24 -16.49 -7.80
N ARG A 3 -11.84 -17.59 -8.18
CA ARG A 3 -11.42 -18.93 -7.70
C ARG A 3 -10.02 -19.28 -8.14
N ARG A 4 -9.64 -18.91 -9.37
CA ARG A 4 -8.28 -19.14 -9.88
C ARG A 4 -7.23 -18.36 -9.10
N VAL A 5 -7.54 -17.12 -8.76
CA VAL A 5 -6.63 -16.28 -7.97
C VAL A 5 -6.42 -16.88 -6.59
N LEU A 6 -7.49 -17.31 -5.92
CA LEU A 6 -7.40 -17.95 -4.60
C LEU A 6 -6.60 -19.25 -4.67
N PHE A 7 -6.88 -20.08 -5.67
CA PHE A 7 -6.18 -21.33 -5.87
C PHE A 7 -4.67 -21.14 -6.09
N ARG A 8 -4.32 -20.18 -6.93
CA ARG A 8 -2.91 -19.84 -7.18
C ARG A 8 -2.21 -19.34 -5.92
N SER A 9 -2.88 -18.52 -5.14
CA SER A 9 -2.35 -17.99 -3.88
C SER A 9 -2.08 -19.11 -2.89
N ASP A 10 -2.96 -20.11 -2.80
CA ASP A 10 -2.79 -21.25 -1.92
C ASP A 10 -1.58 -22.09 -2.33
N ILE A 11 -1.39 -22.35 -3.63
CA ILE A 11 -0.24 -23.08 -4.13
C ILE A 11 1.07 -22.36 -3.79
N LEU A 12 1.11 -21.07 -4.00
CA LEU A 12 2.29 -20.27 -3.70
C LEU A 12 2.61 -20.25 -2.22
N LYS A 13 1.58 -20.19 -1.38
CA LYS A 13 1.72 -20.24 0.07
C LYS A 13 2.29 -21.58 0.52
N GLU A 14 1.81 -22.69 -0.02
CA GLU A 14 2.33 -24.03 0.26
C GLU A 14 3.80 -24.17 -0.09
N ARG A 15 4.24 -23.48 -1.15
CA ARG A 15 5.63 -23.49 -1.59
C ARG A 15 6.51 -22.44 -0.89
N ASN A 16 5.97 -21.72 0.09
CA ASN A 16 6.65 -20.62 0.80
C ASN A 16 7.13 -19.52 -0.14
N ILE A 17 6.41 -19.26 -1.22
CA ILE A 17 6.72 -18.18 -2.15
C ILE A 17 6.04 -16.91 -1.66
N LEU A 18 6.84 -15.87 -1.45
CA LEU A 18 6.34 -14.56 -1.06
C LEU A 18 5.65 -13.91 -2.25
N VAL A 19 4.40 -13.47 -2.08
CA VAL A 19 3.64 -12.79 -3.12
C VAL A 19 3.40 -11.35 -2.71
N LEU A 20 3.86 -10.40 -3.52
CA LEU A 20 3.61 -8.98 -3.32
C LEU A 20 2.27 -8.61 -3.98
N PRO A 21 1.29 -8.10 -3.20
CA PRO A 21 -0.01 -7.73 -3.77
C PRO A 21 0.10 -6.61 -4.82
N ASP A 22 -0.73 -6.70 -5.84
CA ASP A 22 -0.80 -5.72 -6.93
C ASP A 22 -1.03 -4.30 -6.41
N VAL A 23 -1.89 -4.16 -5.43
CA VAL A 23 -2.22 -2.86 -4.82
C VAL A 23 -0.97 -2.16 -4.30
N ILE A 24 -0.06 -2.91 -3.68
CA ILE A 24 1.21 -2.35 -3.18
C ILE A 24 2.15 -2.06 -4.35
N ALA A 25 2.32 -3.03 -5.24
CA ALA A 25 3.26 -2.91 -6.35
C ALA A 25 2.89 -1.75 -7.29
N ASN A 26 1.61 -1.49 -7.48
CA ASN A 26 1.10 -0.46 -8.39
C ASN A 26 0.89 0.91 -7.72
N ALA A 27 1.05 1.02 -6.42
CA ALA A 27 0.81 2.26 -5.69
C ALA A 27 1.76 3.41 -6.08
N GLY A 28 2.92 3.08 -6.63
CA GLY A 28 3.91 4.07 -7.05
C GLY A 28 3.39 5.06 -8.08
N GLY A 29 2.62 4.60 -9.07
CA GLY A 29 2.05 5.45 -10.10
C GLY A 29 1.13 6.54 -9.55
N VAL A 30 0.25 6.16 -8.63
CA VAL A 30 -0.67 7.10 -7.97
C VAL A 30 0.11 8.11 -7.12
N THR A 31 1.15 7.66 -6.42
CA THR A 31 1.99 8.54 -5.60
C THR A 31 2.71 9.58 -6.45
N VAL A 32 3.24 9.19 -7.60
CA VAL A 32 3.90 10.11 -8.54
C VAL A 32 2.89 11.12 -9.09
N SER A 33 1.69 10.68 -9.45
CA SER A 33 0.61 11.58 -9.89
C SER A 33 0.25 12.61 -8.82
N TYR A 34 0.22 12.20 -7.56
CA TYR A 34 -0.01 13.10 -6.44
C TYR A 34 1.11 14.15 -6.35
N PHE A 35 2.37 13.75 -6.52
CA PHE A 35 3.49 14.68 -6.51
C PHE A 35 3.39 15.70 -7.65
N GLU A 36 2.99 15.28 -8.83
CA GLU A 36 2.76 16.17 -9.96
C GLU A 36 1.68 17.21 -9.63
N TRP A 37 0.59 16.77 -9.06
CA TRP A 37 -0.49 17.65 -8.65
C TRP A 37 -0.04 18.68 -7.61
N VAL A 38 0.71 18.28 -6.60
CA VAL A 38 1.24 19.16 -5.58
C VAL A 38 2.18 20.21 -6.17
N GLN A 39 3.05 19.81 -7.09
CA GLN A 39 3.96 20.73 -7.78
C GLN A 39 3.21 21.76 -8.61
N ASP A 40 2.23 21.32 -9.38
CA ASP A 40 1.42 22.21 -10.22
C ASP A 40 0.66 23.24 -9.37
N PHE A 41 0.12 22.79 -8.25
CA PHE A 41 -0.65 23.65 -7.36
C PHE A 41 0.21 24.68 -6.61
N SER A 42 1.38 24.26 -6.15
CA SER A 42 2.26 25.12 -5.35
C SER A 42 3.24 25.94 -6.19
N SER A 43 3.33 25.69 -7.49
CA SER A 43 4.33 26.29 -8.39
C SER A 43 5.77 26.03 -7.94
N PHE A 44 5.97 24.96 -7.18
CA PHE A 44 7.28 24.53 -6.70
C PHE A 44 7.60 23.18 -7.29
N PHE A 45 8.67 23.10 -8.07
CA PHE A 45 9.01 21.88 -8.81
C PHE A 45 10.20 21.17 -8.17
N TRP A 46 10.03 19.87 -7.94
CA TRP A 46 11.08 19.00 -7.43
C TRP A 46 11.89 18.43 -8.59
N SER A 47 13.17 18.18 -8.35
CA SER A 47 13.99 17.43 -9.29
C SER A 47 13.53 15.97 -9.36
N GLU A 48 13.92 15.28 -10.43
CA GLU A 48 13.63 13.86 -10.58
C GLU A 48 14.20 13.04 -9.42
N ASP A 49 15.42 13.37 -8.97
CA ASP A 49 16.06 12.71 -7.84
C ASP A 49 15.27 12.91 -6.54
N GLU A 50 14.74 14.10 -6.31
CA GLU A 50 13.91 14.38 -5.15
C GLU A 50 12.60 13.59 -5.18
N ILE A 51 11.96 13.52 -6.34
CA ILE A 51 10.74 12.75 -6.53
C ILE A 51 11.00 11.27 -6.27
N ASN A 52 12.07 10.73 -6.85
CA ASN A 52 12.43 9.32 -6.67
C ASN A 52 12.75 9.00 -5.21
N ALA A 53 13.47 9.87 -4.52
CA ALA A 53 13.78 9.66 -3.11
C ALA A 53 12.52 9.64 -2.24
N ARG A 54 11.59 10.55 -2.50
CA ARG A 54 10.30 10.60 -1.78
C ARG A 54 9.45 9.38 -2.08
N LEU A 55 9.40 8.96 -3.34
CA LEU A 55 8.66 7.78 -3.76
C LEU A 55 9.18 6.53 -3.07
N VAL A 56 10.51 6.31 -3.11
CA VAL A 56 11.13 5.15 -2.47
C VAL A 56 10.82 5.12 -0.97
N ARG A 57 10.91 6.25 -0.30
CA ARG A 57 10.62 6.33 1.14
C ARG A 57 9.16 5.99 1.45
N ILE A 58 8.23 6.54 0.70
CA ILE A 58 6.80 6.28 0.89
C ILE A 58 6.49 4.80 0.66
N MET A 59 7.04 4.23 -0.42
CA MET A 59 6.81 2.82 -0.74
C MET A 59 7.43 1.90 0.31
N GLN A 60 8.63 2.21 0.80
CA GLN A 60 9.29 1.42 1.84
C GLN A 60 8.53 1.49 3.16
N GLU A 61 8.07 2.66 3.56
CA GLU A 61 7.29 2.82 4.79
C GLU A 61 5.96 2.08 4.71
N ALA A 62 5.28 2.18 3.58
CA ALA A 62 4.02 1.48 3.36
C ALA A 62 4.22 -0.04 3.41
N PHE A 63 5.25 -0.54 2.73
CA PHE A 63 5.55 -1.97 2.73
C PHE A 63 5.95 -2.46 4.13
N ALA A 64 6.78 -1.69 4.84
CA ALA A 64 7.21 -2.05 6.19
C ALA A 64 6.01 -2.17 7.15
N GLY A 65 5.05 -1.25 7.06
CA GLY A 65 3.83 -1.31 7.85
C GLY A 65 3.00 -2.55 7.56
N ILE A 66 2.85 -2.90 6.29
CA ILE A 66 2.11 -4.09 5.86
C ILE A 66 2.85 -5.37 6.28
N TRP A 67 4.16 -5.39 6.12
CA TRP A 67 5.00 -6.52 6.55
C TRP A 67 4.86 -6.77 8.04
N GLN A 68 4.89 -5.72 8.84
CA GLN A 68 4.72 -5.84 10.29
C GLN A 68 3.37 -6.46 10.66
N VAL A 69 2.28 -5.98 10.05
CA VAL A 69 0.94 -6.52 10.28
C VAL A 69 0.87 -7.99 9.86
N ALA A 70 1.48 -8.34 8.72
CA ALA A 70 1.52 -9.72 8.26
C ALA A 70 2.22 -10.64 9.26
N GLN A 71 3.32 -10.19 9.86
CA GLN A 71 4.06 -10.97 10.85
C GLN A 71 3.30 -11.07 12.18
N GLU A 72 2.71 -9.99 12.65
CA GLU A 72 1.95 -9.99 13.91
C GLU A 72 0.73 -10.90 13.87
N HIS A 73 0.00 -10.85 12.76
CA HIS A 73 -1.24 -11.64 12.60
C HIS A 73 -1.02 -12.99 11.91
N LYS A 74 0.20 -13.28 11.47
CA LYS A 74 0.56 -14.52 10.76
C LYS A 74 -0.34 -14.73 9.54
N VAL A 75 -0.52 -13.68 8.76
CA VAL A 75 -1.35 -13.68 7.55
C VAL A 75 -0.51 -13.34 6.33
N SER A 76 -1.09 -13.53 5.14
CA SER A 76 -0.44 -13.16 3.89
C SER A 76 -0.31 -11.64 3.76
N LEU A 77 0.58 -11.18 2.90
CA LEU A 77 0.72 -9.74 2.59
C LEU A 77 -0.59 -9.16 2.03
N ARG A 78 -1.33 -9.93 1.25
CA ARG A 78 -2.63 -9.52 0.73
C ARG A 78 -3.63 -9.25 1.85
N THR A 79 -3.76 -10.17 2.79
CA THR A 79 -4.64 -10.01 3.96
C THR A 79 -4.16 -8.85 4.82
N ALA A 80 -2.86 -8.73 5.05
CA ALA A 80 -2.29 -7.62 5.82
C ALA A 80 -2.60 -6.27 5.16
N THR A 81 -2.57 -6.18 3.84
CA THR A 81 -2.92 -4.98 3.11
C THR A 81 -4.36 -4.55 3.39
N PHE A 82 -5.30 -5.50 3.37
CA PHE A 82 -6.69 -5.22 3.70
C PHE A 82 -6.87 -4.78 5.16
N ILE A 83 -6.15 -5.42 6.08
CA ILE A 83 -6.19 -5.05 7.50
C ILE A 83 -5.73 -3.60 7.68
N VAL A 84 -4.59 -3.24 7.09
CA VAL A 84 -4.06 -1.87 7.17
C VAL A 84 -5.02 -0.86 6.56
N ALA A 85 -5.59 -1.18 5.40
CA ALA A 85 -6.55 -0.31 4.74
C ALA A 85 -7.80 -0.08 5.60
N CYS A 86 -8.35 -1.14 6.18
CA CYS A 86 -9.51 -1.03 7.07
C CYS A 86 -9.20 -0.24 8.32
N GLN A 87 -8.03 -0.44 8.93
CA GLN A 87 -7.60 0.32 10.09
C GLN A 87 -7.50 1.81 9.80
N ARG A 88 -6.95 2.17 8.66
CA ARG A 88 -6.82 3.58 8.24
C ARG A 88 -8.19 4.23 7.99
N ILE A 89 -9.10 3.51 7.36
CA ILE A 89 -10.46 3.99 7.11
C ILE A 89 -11.19 4.20 8.44
N LEU A 90 -11.13 3.25 9.35
CA LEU A 90 -11.74 3.35 10.66
C LEU A 90 -11.16 4.50 11.48
N HIS A 91 -9.85 4.65 11.47
CA HIS A 91 -9.17 5.75 12.16
C HIS A 91 -9.61 7.10 11.61
N ALA A 92 -9.67 7.26 10.30
CA ALA A 92 -10.12 8.48 9.65
C ALA A 92 -11.57 8.79 10.03
N ARG A 93 -12.43 7.77 10.11
CA ARG A 93 -13.82 7.92 10.50
C ARG A 93 -13.95 8.37 11.96
N GLU A 94 -13.16 7.79 12.85
CA GLU A 94 -13.11 8.19 14.26
C GLU A 94 -12.65 9.64 14.42
N MET A 95 -11.64 10.06 13.65
CA MET A 95 -11.13 11.43 13.67
C MET A 95 -12.17 12.45 13.20
N ARG A 96 -13.07 12.05 12.29
CA ARG A 96 -14.17 12.92 11.83
C ARG A 96 -15.35 12.95 12.81
N GLY A 97 -15.37 12.08 13.79
CA GLY A 97 -16.49 11.92 14.70
C GLY A 97 -17.62 11.09 14.08
N LEU A 98 -18.78 11.06 14.72
CA LEU A 98 -19.93 10.23 14.34
C LEU A 98 -20.82 10.83 13.24
N TYR A 99 -20.35 11.86 12.57
CA TYR A 99 -21.12 12.44 11.48
C TYR A 99 -20.94 11.62 10.21
N PRO A 100 -22.03 11.38 9.52
CA PRO A 100 -21.97 10.71 8.23
C PRO A 100 -21.26 11.54 7.19
#